data_59e6ff4788c1d5a6c9b5e4ee3b01345b
#
_entry.id   59e6ff4788c1d5a6c9b5e4ee3b01345b
#
_cell.length_a   1.000
_cell.length_b   1.000
_cell.length_c   1.000
_cell.angle_alpha   90.00
_cell.angle_beta   90.00
_cell.angle_gamma   90.00
#
_symmetry.space_group_name_H-M   'P 1'
#
loop_
_entity.id
_entity.type
_entity.pdbx_description
1 polymer ?
#
loop_
_entity_poly.entity_id
_entity_poly.type
_entity_poly.pdbx_seq_one_letter_code
_entity_poly.pdbx_strand_id
1 'polypeptide(L)'
;LLAERFAFATPVELVKQVSHDGSRKYLLEYPDGTSVETVGMPSRGKLSVCVSTQAGCAMGCAFCATGFNGLSRSLTAREIVDQVAHVARDFGERVTSVVFMGQGEPFANFDETVKALRILNDPDGFAIGARHLTVSTCGVIPGIKRFAELPEQFTLAVSLHSAVQSTRNQLMP
;
A
#
# COMPACT_ATOMS: atom_id res chain seq x y z
N LEU A 1 6.62 31.29 3.85
CA LEU A 1 5.18 31.63 3.70
C LEU A 1 4.29 30.38 3.74
N LEU A 2 4.57 29.28 2.97
CA LEU A 2 3.77 28.04 3.05
C LEU A 2 4.09 27.22 4.30
N ALA A 3 5.37 27.06 4.66
CA ALA A 3 5.80 26.33 5.85
C ALA A 3 5.35 26.96 7.18
N GLU A 4 5.01 28.24 7.20
CA GLU A 4 4.47 28.95 8.36
C GLU A 4 2.96 28.73 8.53
N ARG A 5 2.27 28.33 7.46
CA ARG A 5 0.80 28.15 7.42
C ARG A 5 0.36 26.70 7.32
N PHE A 6 1.24 25.81 6.91
CA PHE A 6 0.94 24.39 6.71
C PHE A 6 1.99 23.54 7.40
N ALA A 7 1.60 22.83 8.45
CA ALA A 7 2.39 21.76 9.03
C ALA A 7 2.06 20.46 8.28
N PHE A 8 3.04 19.91 7.56
CA PHE A 8 2.93 18.56 7.03
C PHE A 8 3.33 17.60 8.13
N ALA A 9 2.35 16.94 8.76
CA ALA A 9 2.63 15.81 9.63
C ALA A 9 3.09 14.65 8.73
N THR A 10 4.39 14.50 8.57
CA THR A 10 5.00 13.35 7.88
C THR A 10 5.15 12.20 8.87
N PRO A 11 5.06 10.95 8.42
CA PRO A 11 5.35 9.82 9.30
C PRO A 11 6.81 9.85 9.76
N VAL A 12 7.04 9.36 10.98
CA VAL A 12 8.38 9.20 11.55
C VAL A 12 8.89 7.81 11.19
N GLU A 13 10.11 7.73 10.67
CA GLU A 13 10.81 6.46 10.48
C GLU A 13 11.31 5.93 11.82
N LEU A 14 10.70 4.85 12.32
CA LEU A 14 11.14 4.19 13.56
C LEU A 14 12.27 3.20 13.29
N VAL A 15 12.16 2.43 12.21
CA VAL A 15 13.11 1.38 11.85
C VAL A 15 13.29 1.35 10.34
N LYS A 16 14.53 1.19 9.90
CA LYS A 16 14.89 0.86 8.53
C LYS A 16 15.78 -0.38 8.49
N GLN A 17 15.38 -1.36 7.69
CA GLN A 17 16.16 -2.56 7.39
C GLN A 17 16.56 -2.54 5.92
N VAL A 18 17.81 -2.85 5.63
CA VAL A 18 18.34 -2.89 4.26
C VAL A 18 18.76 -4.32 3.95
N SER A 19 18.22 -4.88 2.87
CA SER A 19 18.56 -6.20 2.37
C SER A 19 19.76 -6.15 1.42
N HIS A 20 20.39 -7.28 1.18
CA HIS A 20 21.57 -7.42 0.32
C HIS A 20 21.30 -6.96 -1.14
N ASP A 21 20.05 -7.11 -1.63
CA ASP A 21 19.63 -6.67 -2.96
C ASP A 21 19.32 -5.17 -3.05
N GLY A 22 19.54 -4.43 -1.96
CA GLY A 22 19.24 -3.01 -1.85
C GLY A 22 17.80 -2.68 -1.48
N SER A 23 16.91 -3.66 -1.34
CA SER A 23 15.55 -3.43 -0.83
C SER A 23 15.60 -2.85 0.58
N ARG A 24 14.73 -1.88 0.86
CA ARG A 24 14.64 -1.21 2.15
C ARG A 24 13.22 -1.35 2.71
N LYS A 25 13.10 -1.94 3.90
CA LYS A 25 11.86 -2.01 4.65
C LYS A 25 11.87 -0.96 5.74
N TYR A 26 10.80 -0.20 5.85
CA TYR A 26 10.61 0.88 6.81
C TYR A 26 9.44 0.54 7.73
N LEU A 27 9.58 0.86 9.01
CA LEU A 27 8.47 0.99 9.94
C LEU A 27 8.19 2.48 10.11
N LEU A 28 7.05 2.94 9.65
CA LEU A 28 6.62 4.33 9.67
C LEU A 28 5.52 4.53 10.72
N GLU A 29 5.71 5.49 11.63
CA GLU A 29 4.73 5.85 12.65
C GLU A 29 4.06 7.18 12.29
N TYR A 30 2.74 7.21 12.38
CA TYR A 30 1.91 8.40 12.21
C TYR A 30 1.69 9.12 13.55
N PRO A 31 1.23 10.40 13.54
CA PRO A 31 1.09 11.21 14.76
C PRO A 31 0.19 10.62 15.84
N ASP A 32 -0.69 9.70 15.50
CA ASP A 32 -1.58 9.00 16.44
C ASP A 32 -0.94 7.75 17.07
N GLY A 33 0.35 7.50 16.81
CA GLY A 33 1.08 6.32 17.27
C GLY A 33 0.83 5.06 16.44
N THR A 34 0.01 5.14 15.39
CA THR A 34 -0.21 4.03 14.47
C THR A 34 1.02 3.81 13.60
N SER A 35 1.50 2.58 13.51
CA SER A 35 2.64 2.25 12.66
C SER A 35 2.31 1.22 11.59
N VAL A 36 2.96 1.36 10.42
CA VAL A 36 2.84 0.45 9.29
C VAL A 36 4.19 0.20 8.64
N GLU A 37 4.29 -0.94 7.95
CA GLU A 37 5.45 -1.25 7.13
C GLU A 37 5.25 -0.80 5.68
N THR A 38 6.33 -0.32 5.07
CA THR A 38 6.45 -0.09 3.62
C THR A 38 7.80 -0.57 3.12
N VAL A 39 7.87 -0.95 1.84
CA VAL A 39 9.10 -1.50 1.26
C VAL A 39 9.44 -0.81 -0.06
N GLY A 40 10.66 -0.28 -0.16
CA GLY A 40 11.26 0.18 -1.40
C GLY A 40 12.09 -0.94 -2.03
N MET A 41 11.83 -1.26 -3.29
CA MET A 41 12.46 -2.35 -4.02
C MET A 41 13.11 -1.81 -5.30
N PRO A 42 14.44 -1.58 -5.30
CA PRO A 42 15.16 -1.16 -6.50
C PRO A 42 15.39 -2.36 -7.43
N SER A 43 15.21 -2.18 -8.72
CA SER A 43 15.51 -3.21 -9.72
C SER A 43 15.77 -2.61 -11.09
N ARG A 44 16.96 -2.85 -11.65
CA ARG A 44 17.34 -2.48 -13.03
C ARG A 44 17.00 -1.01 -13.39
N GLY A 45 17.33 -0.06 -12.51
CA GLY A 45 17.05 1.37 -12.69
C GLY A 45 15.58 1.76 -12.55
N LYS A 46 14.77 0.92 -11.90
CA LYS A 46 13.39 1.19 -11.51
C LYS A 46 13.25 1.07 -10.00
N LEU A 47 12.40 1.88 -9.41
CA LEU A 47 12.06 1.82 -8.00
C LEU A 47 10.57 1.47 -7.87
N SER A 48 10.29 0.31 -7.25
CA SER A 48 8.94 -0.12 -6.89
C SER A 48 8.71 0.08 -5.40
N VAL A 49 7.50 0.45 -5.01
CA VAL A 49 7.13 0.61 -3.60
C VAL A 49 5.95 -0.29 -3.26
N CYS A 50 6.09 -1.06 -2.18
CA CYS A 50 4.99 -1.80 -1.58
C CYS A 50 4.42 -0.98 -0.42
N VAL A 51 3.13 -0.63 -0.49
CA VAL A 51 2.45 0.20 0.50
C VAL A 51 1.40 -0.56 1.27
N SER A 52 1.20 -0.15 2.53
CA SER A 52 0.12 -0.59 3.41
C SER A 52 -1.11 0.30 3.22
N THR A 53 -2.31 -0.27 3.36
CA THR A 53 -3.59 0.45 3.29
C THR A 53 -4.32 0.52 4.62
N GLN A 54 -3.91 -0.33 5.58
CA GLN A 54 -4.44 -0.38 6.93
C GLN A 54 -3.31 -0.67 7.92
N ALA A 55 -3.48 -0.30 9.16
CA ALA A 55 -2.67 -0.79 10.27
C ALA A 55 -3.34 -2.05 10.82
N GLY A 56 -2.68 -3.18 10.63
CA GLY A 56 -3.29 -4.50 10.83
C GLY A 56 -4.22 -4.90 9.69
N CYS A 57 -4.99 -5.98 9.86
CA CYS A 57 -5.92 -6.50 8.87
C CYS A 57 -7.00 -7.36 9.53
N ALA A 58 -8.26 -7.17 9.12
CA ALA A 58 -9.39 -7.94 9.65
C ALA A 58 -9.64 -9.27 8.91
N MET A 59 -8.90 -9.56 7.82
CA MET A 59 -9.20 -10.71 6.95
C MET A 59 -8.84 -12.07 7.57
N GLY A 60 -7.96 -12.12 8.59
CA GLY A 60 -7.68 -13.34 9.34
C GLY A 60 -7.00 -14.46 8.55
N CYS A 61 -6.31 -14.16 7.44
CA CYS A 61 -5.61 -15.16 6.64
C CYS A 61 -4.62 -15.95 7.50
N ALA A 62 -4.71 -17.28 7.50
CA ALA A 62 -3.98 -18.17 8.40
C ALA A 62 -2.44 -18.10 8.28
N PHE A 63 -1.94 -17.62 7.15
CA PHE A 63 -0.50 -17.51 6.84
C PHE A 63 0.04 -16.09 7.01
N CYS A 64 -0.81 -15.09 7.33
CA CYS A 64 -0.43 -13.67 7.32
C CYS A 64 -0.25 -13.11 8.72
N ALA A 65 0.98 -12.73 9.06
CA ALA A 65 1.32 -12.16 10.36
C ALA A 65 0.54 -10.86 10.66
N THR A 66 0.22 -10.05 9.64
CA THR A 66 -0.57 -8.81 9.79
C THR A 66 -1.94 -9.06 10.42
N GLY A 67 -2.56 -10.21 10.15
CA GLY A 67 -3.89 -10.55 10.67
C GLY A 67 -3.91 -10.99 12.13
N PHE A 68 -2.79 -11.37 12.74
CA PHE A 68 -2.77 -11.92 14.11
C PHE A 68 -3.25 -10.93 15.18
N ASN A 69 -2.98 -9.66 15.01
CA ASN A 69 -3.40 -8.61 15.94
C ASN A 69 -4.71 -7.92 15.50
N GLY A 70 -5.36 -8.41 14.46
CA GLY A 70 -6.55 -7.80 13.91
C GLY A 70 -6.30 -6.46 13.22
N LEU A 71 -7.36 -5.69 13.05
CA LEU A 71 -7.35 -4.36 12.43
C LEU A 71 -7.31 -3.29 13.53
N SER A 72 -6.32 -2.40 13.46
CA SER A 72 -6.30 -1.17 14.28
C SER A 72 -7.16 -0.09 13.62
N ARG A 73 -6.78 0.36 12.40
CA ARG A 73 -7.54 1.30 11.59
C ARG A 73 -7.17 1.27 10.11
N SER A 74 -8.02 1.83 9.29
CA SER A 74 -7.70 2.14 7.90
C SER A 74 -6.80 3.38 7.81
N LEU A 75 -5.93 3.42 6.80
CA LEU A 75 -5.12 4.59 6.48
C LEU A 75 -5.90 5.54 5.56
N THR A 76 -5.65 6.84 5.71
CA THR A 76 -6.10 7.86 4.77
C THR A 76 -5.30 7.79 3.47
N ALA A 77 -5.84 8.32 2.38
CA ALA A 77 -5.12 8.41 1.11
C ALA A 77 -3.78 9.14 1.25
N ARG A 78 -3.73 10.17 2.09
CA ARG A 78 -2.50 10.89 2.41
C ARG A 78 -1.46 9.96 3.03
N GLU A 79 -1.82 9.20 4.06
CA GLU A 79 -0.89 8.29 4.73
C GLU A 79 -0.38 7.19 3.79
N ILE A 80 -1.22 6.72 2.85
CA ILE A 80 -0.81 5.78 1.82
C ILE A 80 0.22 6.43 0.88
N VAL A 81 -0.02 7.66 0.43
CA VAL A 81 0.88 8.40 -0.46
C VAL A 81 2.17 8.82 0.25
N ASP A 82 2.10 9.17 1.54
CA ASP A 82 3.27 9.54 2.35
C ASP A 82 4.32 8.40 2.41
N GLN A 83 3.89 7.14 2.37
CA GLN A 83 4.79 5.98 2.28
C GLN A 83 5.63 6.02 0.99
N VAL A 84 4.98 6.32 -0.15
CA VAL A 84 5.64 6.45 -1.46
C VAL A 84 6.62 7.62 -1.46
N ALA A 85 6.20 8.76 -0.92
CA ALA A 85 7.03 9.96 -0.81
C ALA A 85 8.25 9.74 0.09
N HIS A 86 8.08 9.00 1.20
CA HIS A 86 9.17 8.64 2.11
C HIS A 86 10.23 7.79 1.39
N VAL A 87 9.81 6.72 0.71
CA VAL A 87 10.69 5.83 -0.03
C VAL A 87 11.42 6.58 -1.17
N ALA A 88 10.70 7.39 -1.95
CA ALA A 88 11.28 8.20 -3.02
C ALA A 88 12.40 9.12 -2.50
N ARG A 89 12.16 9.74 -1.35
CA ARG A 89 13.13 10.65 -0.71
C ARG A 89 14.37 9.90 -0.21
N ASP A 90 14.18 8.74 0.43
CA ASP A 90 15.30 7.96 0.98
C ASP A 90 16.18 7.34 -0.11
N PHE A 91 15.60 6.94 -1.24
CA PHE A 91 16.37 6.46 -2.40
C PHE A 91 16.97 7.60 -3.25
N GLY A 92 16.40 8.80 -3.18
CA GLY A 92 16.76 9.90 -4.08
C GLY A 92 16.36 9.62 -5.55
N GLU A 93 15.41 8.72 -5.76
CA GLU A 93 14.99 8.23 -7.08
C GLU A 93 13.47 8.36 -7.27
N ARG A 94 13.07 8.50 -8.54
CA ARG A 94 11.65 8.49 -8.91
C ARG A 94 11.06 7.10 -8.76
N VAL A 95 9.93 6.99 -8.05
CA VAL A 95 9.14 5.76 -8.01
C VAL A 95 8.48 5.52 -9.36
N THR A 96 8.64 4.31 -9.89
CA THR A 96 8.12 3.91 -11.21
C THR A 96 6.89 3.01 -11.13
N SER A 97 6.68 2.33 -10.00
CA SER A 97 5.51 1.48 -9.77
C SER A 97 5.19 1.38 -8.29
N VAL A 98 3.91 1.17 -7.97
CA VAL A 98 3.44 0.95 -6.60
C VAL A 98 2.54 -0.27 -6.55
N VAL A 99 2.75 -1.12 -5.56
CA VAL A 99 1.91 -2.28 -5.28
C VAL A 99 1.27 -2.11 -3.90
N PHE A 100 -0.03 -2.25 -3.84
CA PHE A 100 -0.83 -2.20 -2.62
C PHE A 100 -0.91 -3.62 -2.07
N MET A 101 0.23 -4.10 -1.53
CA MET A 101 0.46 -5.48 -1.07
C MET A 101 1.10 -5.54 0.32
N GLY A 102 1.12 -4.42 1.03
CA GLY A 102 1.57 -4.33 2.42
C GLY A 102 0.48 -4.78 3.40
N GLN A 103 0.38 -4.10 4.53
CA GLN A 103 -0.63 -4.41 5.54
C GLN A 103 -2.02 -3.95 5.12
N GLY A 104 -3.03 -4.77 5.46
CA GLY A 104 -4.45 -4.47 5.22
C GLY A 104 -5.02 -5.08 3.93
N GLU A 105 -6.34 -5.03 3.83
CA GLU A 105 -7.10 -5.36 2.63
C GLU A 105 -7.50 -4.04 1.93
N PRO A 106 -6.95 -3.75 0.73
CA PRO A 106 -7.23 -2.48 0.07
C PRO A 106 -8.70 -2.22 -0.20
N PHE A 107 -9.49 -3.27 -0.47
CA PHE A 107 -10.91 -3.12 -0.75
C PHE A 107 -11.79 -3.02 0.51
N ALA A 108 -11.24 -3.31 1.69
CA ALA A 108 -11.86 -2.92 2.94
C ALA A 108 -11.63 -1.43 3.28
N ASN A 109 -10.69 -0.78 2.58
CA ASN A 109 -10.41 0.67 2.63
C ASN A 109 -10.54 1.29 1.22
N PHE A 110 -11.60 0.96 0.50
CA PHE A 110 -11.73 1.19 -0.95
C PHE A 110 -11.58 2.65 -1.34
N ASP A 111 -12.31 3.56 -0.70
CA ASP A 111 -12.40 4.95 -1.13
C ASP A 111 -11.06 5.69 -0.95
N GLU A 112 -10.37 5.48 0.17
CA GLU A 112 -9.05 6.05 0.41
C GLU A 112 -7.97 5.39 -0.49
N THR A 113 -8.10 4.09 -0.76
CA THR A 113 -7.23 3.38 -1.71
C THR A 113 -7.34 3.96 -3.13
N VAL A 114 -8.56 4.15 -3.63
CA VAL A 114 -8.78 4.73 -4.98
C VAL A 114 -8.32 6.20 -5.03
N LYS A 115 -8.56 6.95 -3.97
CA LYS A 115 -8.06 8.33 -3.87
C LYS A 115 -6.52 8.39 -3.89
N ALA A 116 -5.85 7.49 -3.18
CA ALA A 116 -4.38 7.38 -3.22
C ALA A 116 -3.87 7.00 -4.62
N LEU A 117 -4.52 6.03 -5.29
CA LEU A 117 -4.19 5.66 -6.67
C LEU A 117 -4.26 6.85 -7.62
N ARG A 118 -5.31 7.68 -7.51
CA ARG A 118 -5.48 8.88 -8.35
C ARG A 118 -4.43 9.94 -8.08
N ILE A 119 -4.05 10.17 -6.81
CA ILE A 119 -2.95 11.09 -6.45
C ILE A 119 -1.62 10.59 -7.03
N LEU A 120 -1.34 9.29 -6.94
CA LEU A 120 -0.12 8.70 -7.49
C LEU A 120 -0.09 8.69 -9.03
N ASN A 121 -1.26 8.63 -9.67
CA ASN A 121 -1.40 8.67 -11.13
C ASN A 121 -1.40 10.09 -11.71
N ASP A 122 -1.66 11.11 -10.90
CA ASP A 122 -1.79 12.49 -11.33
C ASP A 122 -0.54 12.96 -12.10
N PRO A 123 -0.68 13.44 -13.36
CA PRO A 123 0.45 13.89 -14.16
C PRO A 123 1.19 15.09 -13.58
N ASP A 124 0.52 15.93 -12.81
CA ASP A 124 1.10 17.08 -12.13
C ASP A 124 1.73 16.73 -10.75
N GLY A 125 1.63 15.45 -10.35
CA GLY A 125 2.17 14.90 -9.09
C GLY A 125 3.26 13.84 -9.32
N PHE A 126 2.98 12.61 -8.85
CA PHE A 126 3.93 11.50 -8.98
C PHE A 126 4.04 10.98 -10.43
N ALA A 127 3.00 11.19 -11.25
CA ALA A 127 2.93 10.80 -12.65
C ALA A 127 3.27 9.30 -12.89
N ILE A 128 2.83 8.42 -11.99
CA ILE A 128 2.98 6.98 -12.14
C ILE A 128 1.86 6.48 -13.04
N GLY A 129 2.20 5.85 -14.17
CA GLY A 129 1.20 5.36 -15.12
C GLY A 129 0.24 4.36 -14.47
N ALA A 130 -1.05 4.42 -14.79
CA ALA A 130 -2.11 3.63 -14.14
C ALA A 130 -1.80 2.12 -14.13
N ARG A 131 -1.24 1.56 -15.21
CA ARG A 131 -0.85 0.14 -15.29
C ARG A 131 0.33 -0.24 -14.40
N HIS A 132 1.04 0.73 -13.82
CA HIS A 132 2.12 0.53 -12.86
C HIS A 132 1.64 0.69 -11.40
N LEU A 133 0.34 0.87 -11.20
CA LEU A 133 -0.32 0.89 -9.90
C LEU A 133 -1.15 -0.40 -9.78
N THR A 134 -0.72 -1.31 -8.91
CA THR A 134 -1.33 -2.63 -8.74
C THR A 134 -1.99 -2.73 -7.38
N VAL A 135 -3.27 -3.05 -7.34
CA VAL A 135 -4.01 -3.34 -6.11
C VAL A 135 -4.19 -4.84 -5.98
N SER A 136 -3.79 -5.41 -4.84
CA SER A 136 -4.03 -6.81 -4.52
C SER A 136 -5.19 -6.93 -3.52
N THR A 137 -6.02 -7.93 -3.71
CA THR A 137 -7.14 -8.24 -2.80
C THR A 137 -7.19 -9.72 -2.48
N CYS A 138 -7.62 -10.05 -1.28
CA CYS A 138 -7.94 -11.42 -0.91
C CYS A 138 -9.24 -11.92 -1.57
N GLY A 139 -9.97 -11.06 -2.28
CA GLY A 139 -11.17 -11.45 -3.04
C GLY A 139 -12.45 -10.80 -2.53
N VAL A 140 -12.41 -9.59 -2.02
CA VAL A 140 -13.59 -8.80 -1.61
C VAL A 140 -14.41 -8.44 -2.85
N ILE A 141 -15.40 -9.30 -3.20
CA ILE A 141 -16.17 -9.22 -4.44
C ILE A 141 -16.83 -7.85 -4.68
N PRO A 142 -17.49 -7.20 -3.69
CA PRO A 142 -18.05 -5.87 -3.90
C PRO A 142 -16.98 -4.83 -4.30
N GLY A 143 -15.79 -4.92 -3.69
CA GLY A 143 -14.65 -4.05 -4.03
C GLY A 143 -14.12 -4.33 -5.45
N ILE A 144 -14.02 -5.60 -5.85
CA ILE A 144 -13.61 -5.98 -7.22
C ILE A 144 -14.57 -5.39 -8.26
N LYS A 145 -15.88 -5.50 -8.03
CA LYS A 145 -16.89 -4.95 -8.95
C LYS A 145 -16.78 -3.42 -9.06
N ARG A 146 -16.69 -2.71 -7.94
CA ARG A 146 -16.47 -1.25 -7.93
C ARG A 146 -15.17 -0.85 -8.63
N PHE A 147 -14.11 -1.63 -8.44
CA PHE A 147 -12.81 -1.37 -9.05
C PHE A 147 -12.84 -1.55 -10.57
N ALA A 148 -13.61 -2.52 -11.08
CA ALA A 148 -13.79 -2.76 -12.51
C ALA A 148 -14.59 -1.64 -13.21
N GLU A 149 -15.33 -0.82 -12.47
CA GLU A 149 -16.09 0.32 -12.99
C GLU A 149 -15.24 1.61 -13.11
N LEU A 150 -14.00 1.61 -12.58
CA LEU A 150 -13.12 2.77 -12.66
C LEU A 150 -12.67 3.01 -14.10
N PRO A 151 -12.62 4.27 -14.56
CA PRO A 151 -12.17 4.61 -15.91
C PRO A 151 -10.67 4.43 -16.11
N GLU A 152 -9.90 4.46 -15.02
CA GLU A 152 -8.45 4.33 -15.03
C GLU A 152 -8.04 2.85 -15.20
N GLN A 153 -6.94 2.59 -15.93
CA GLN A 153 -6.43 1.24 -16.19
C GLN A 153 -5.48 0.75 -15.07
N PHE A 154 -5.94 0.83 -13.81
CA PHE A 154 -5.20 0.26 -12.70
C PHE A 154 -5.15 -1.27 -12.80
N THR A 155 -4.07 -1.88 -12.30
CA THR A 155 -3.90 -3.33 -12.33
C THR A 155 -4.52 -3.97 -11.09
N LEU A 156 -5.30 -5.03 -11.29
CA LEU A 156 -5.85 -5.85 -10.19
C LEU A 156 -5.06 -7.16 -10.08
N ALA A 157 -4.65 -7.50 -8.88
CA ALA A 157 -4.13 -8.81 -8.50
C ALA A 157 -5.09 -9.48 -7.51
N VAL A 158 -5.34 -10.77 -7.66
CA VAL A 158 -6.16 -11.54 -6.73
C VAL A 158 -5.29 -12.59 -6.04
N SER A 159 -5.25 -12.54 -4.70
CA SER A 159 -4.58 -13.52 -3.85
C SER A 159 -5.43 -14.79 -3.80
N LEU A 160 -5.27 -15.67 -4.79
CA LEU A 160 -6.10 -16.85 -4.93
C LEU A 160 -5.74 -17.96 -3.92
N HIS A 161 -4.45 -18.21 -3.74
CA HIS A 161 -3.80 -19.23 -2.88
C HIS A 161 -4.25 -20.69 -3.13
N SER A 162 -5.52 -20.92 -3.46
CA SER A 162 -6.02 -22.24 -3.87
C SER A 162 -7.24 -22.10 -4.78
N ALA A 163 -7.30 -22.90 -5.83
CA ALA A 163 -8.50 -23.07 -6.66
C ALA A 163 -9.51 -24.04 -6.03
N VAL A 164 -9.13 -24.78 -5.00
CA VAL A 164 -10.01 -25.68 -4.24
C VAL A 164 -10.64 -24.91 -3.11
N GLN A 165 -11.99 -24.75 -3.15
CA GLN A 165 -12.73 -23.89 -2.21
C GLN A 165 -12.53 -24.30 -0.74
N SER A 166 -12.53 -25.60 -0.43
CA SER A 166 -12.32 -26.08 0.94
C SER A 166 -10.95 -25.72 1.49
N THR A 167 -9.90 -25.84 0.67
CA THR A 167 -8.54 -25.41 1.05
C THR A 167 -8.46 -23.90 1.19
N ARG A 168 -9.09 -23.16 0.27
CA ARG A 168 -9.10 -21.70 0.32
C ARG A 168 -9.77 -21.18 1.59
N ASN A 169 -10.89 -21.79 2.00
CA ASN A 169 -11.60 -21.41 3.24
C ASN A 169 -10.78 -21.68 4.52
N GLN A 170 -9.83 -22.63 4.49
CA GLN A 170 -8.90 -22.86 5.61
C GLN A 170 -7.79 -21.81 5.66
N LEU A 171 -7.35 -21.31 4.50
CA LEU A 171 -6.28 -20.32 4.39
C LEU A 171 -6.78 -18.87 4.55
N MET A 172 -7.98 -18.60 4.09
CA MET A 172 -8.59 -17.27 4.01
C MET A 172 -10.06 -17.36 4.41
N PRO A 173 -10.37 -17.40 5.73
CA PRO A 173 -11.71 -17.58 6.26
C PRO A 173 -12.66 -16.42 5.97
#